data_4b7e556a8f06a2678a68dc72239ad732
#
_entry.id   4b7e556a8f06a2678a68dc72239ad732
#
_cell.length_a   1.000
_cell.length_b   1.000
_cell.length_c   1.000
_cell.angle_alpha   90.00
_cell.angle_beta   90.00
_cell.angle_gamma   90.00
#
_symmetry.space_group_name_H-M   'P 1'
#
loop_
_entity.id
_entity.type
_entity.pdbx_description
1 polymer ?
#
loop_
_entity_poly.entity_id
_entity_poly.type
_entity_poly.pdbx_seq_one_letter_code
_entity_poly.pdbx_strand_id
1 'polypeptide(L)'
;EDLKLYMQNNYSYIFFSLMMDCVKLPEVDGIILGSSYGLHGIDLKRLSTQVNVSMTSQDLEYDLKLLQFILNEKNKEIKKVVVILGGYALYDNMKKSRMGKYLIEHVYRPVLENIDTSWEGMPCTAMEKEKIICAAKQKIVEEGNFFNSIYSREDNCESKYKGIIWKELSDEQRKVYARDRALAHNKLKNISSEDQKENVKYLNEMARLCNVWEIEFYVIIPPFTSEYNALTDKSMKEELLKTLENMPYAVNYYDLNSEEWRGCFLTEDFFDMDHLNDGGAVKFTEFIKKVFD
;
A
#
# COMPACT_ATOMS: atom_id res chain seq x y z
N GLU A 1 3.01 24.56 15.96
CA GLU A 1 1.66 23.98 16.10
C GLU A 1 0.97 23.93 14.74
N ASP A 2 0.97 25.04 13.97
CA ASP A 2 0.34 25.12 12.64
C ASP A 2 0.95 24.15 11.62
N LEU A 3 2.29 23.98 11.60
CA LEU A 3 2.95 23.03 10.71
C LEU A 3 2.52 21.58 11.02
N LYS A 4 2.39 21.22 12.31
CA LYS A 4 1.98 19.87 12.72
C LYS A 4 0.55 19.58 12.29
N LEU A 5 -0.37 20.50 12.54
CA LEU A 5 -1.77 20.39 12.15
C LEU A 5 -1.91 20.28 10.62
N TYR A 6 -1.16 21.13 9.90
CA TYR A 6 -1.11 21.10 8.46
C TYR A 6 -0.62 19.75 7.91
N MET A 7 0.49 19.23 8.49
CA MET A 7 1.03 17.92 8.11
C MET A 7 0.05 16.79 8.42
N GLN A 8 -0.69 16.85 9.54
CA GLN A 8 -1.73 15.88 9.86
C GLN A 8 -2.85 15.88 8.82
N ASN A 9 -3.34 17.05 8.42
CA ASN A 9 -4.45 17.18 7.48
C ASN A 9 -4.06 16.80 6.03
N ASN A 10 -2.80 16.95 5.66
CA ASN A 10 -2.32 16.74 4.29
C ASN A 10 -1.25 15.64 4.19
N TYR A 11 -1.11 14.80 5.20
CA TYR A 11 -0.04 13.81 5.27
C TYR A 11 0.03 12.92 4.03
N SER A 12 -1.10 12.36 3.61
CA SER A 12 -1.14 11.46 2.44
C SER A 12 -0.61 12.11 1.17
N TYR A 13 -0.95 13.38 0.94
CA TYR A 13 -0.43 14.15 -0.20
C TYR A 13 1.08 14.41 -0.07
N ILE A 14 1.52 14.86 1.11
CA ILE A 14 2.94 15.18 1.36
C ILE A 14 3.79 13.92 1.23
N PHE A 15 3.36 12.83 1.84
CA PHE A 15 4.04 11.54 1.77
C PHE A 15 4.12 11.02 0.33
N PHE A 16 2.99 10.98 -0.36
CA PHE A 16 2.94 10.51 -1.75
C PHE A 16 3.80 11.38 -2.67
N SER A 17 3.71 12.71 -2.54
CA SER A 17 4.55 13.64 -3.29
C SER A 17 6.05 13.42 -3.02
N LEU A 18 6.43 13.15 -1.76
CA LEU A 18 7.81 12.81 -1.39
C LEU A 18 8.26 11.50 -2.06
N MET A 19 7.43 10.46 -2.02
CA MET A 19 7.77 9.18 -2.67
C MET A 19 7.93 9.35 -4.18
N MET A 20 7.09 10.15 -4.82
CA MET A 20 7.20 10.45 -6.25
C MET A 20 8.45 11.29 -6.58
N ASP A 21 8.92 12.15 -5.66
CA ASP A 21 10.22 12.81 -5.83
C ASP A 21 11.37 11.80 -5.68
N CYS A 22 11.28 10.89 -4.71
CA CYS A 22 12.27 9.83 -4.53
C CYS A 22 12.38 8.91 -5.77
N VAL A 23 11.28 8.62 -6.44
CA VAL A 23 11.29 7.84 -7.69
C VAL A 23 12.24 8.45 -8.74
N LYS A 24 12.40 9.77 -8.77
CA LYS A 24 13.24 10.48 -9.73
C LYS A 24 14.74 10.40 -9.44
N LEU A 25 15.13 9.91 -8.27
CA LEU A 25 16.54 9.78 -7.89
C LEU A 25 17.24 8.71 -8.78
N PRO A 26 18.46 8.97 -9.26
CA PRO A 26 19.12 8.12 -10.22
C PRO A 26 19.45 6.72 -9.71
N GLU A 27 19.63 6.56 -8.39
CA GLU A 27 19.91 5.27 -7.76
C GLU A 27 18.68 4.35 -7.63
N VAL A 28 17.48 4.86 -7.87
CA VAL A 28 16.25 4.07 -7.70
C VAL A 28 16.05 3.12 -8.87
N ASP A 29 16.05 1.83 -8.58
CA ASP A 29 15.88 0.75 -9.54
C ASP A 29 14.75 -0.23 -9.20
N GLY A 30 14.07 -0.03 -8.06
CA GLY A 30 12.97 -0.86 -7.60
C GLY A 30 11.75 -0.05 -7.14
N ILE A 31 10.55 -0.53 -7.50
CA ILE A 31 9.29 0.10 -7.12
C ILE A 31 8.40 -0.89 -6.36
N ILE A 32 7.82 -0.41 -5.26
CA ILE A 32 6.83 -1.14 -4.48
C ILE A 32 5.50 -0.41 -4.62
N LEU A 33 4.49 -1.13 -5.09
CA LEU A 33 3.10 -0.70 -5.29
C LEU A 33 2.18 -1.47 -4.34
N GLY A 34 0.96 -1.03 -4.21
CA GLY A 34 -0.08 -1.72 -3.46
C GLY A 34 -0.84 -0.83 -2.47
N SER A 35 -1.66 -1.46 -1.65
CA SER A 35 -2.55 -0.79 -0.71
C SER A 35 -1.87 -0.48 0.65
N SER A 36 -2.71 -0.29 1.69
CA SER A 36 -2.27 -0.10 3.07
C SER A 36 -1.31 -1.20 3.58
N TYR A 37 -1.35 -2.38 3.00
CA TYR A 37 -0.42 -3.46 3.34
C TYR A 37 1.02 -3.15 2.94
N GLY A 38 1.24 -2.53 1.79
CA GLY A 38 2.55 -2.02 1.39
C GLY A 38 2.93 -0.78 2.21
N LEU A 39 1.98 0.15 2.38
CA LEU A 39 2.22 1.40 3.12
C LEU A 39 2.66 1.15 4.56
N HIS A 40 2.01 0.23 5.27
CA HIS A 40 2.31 -0.08 6.69
C HIS A 40 3.28 -1.24 6.87
N GLY A 41 3.40 -2.09 5.86
CA GLY A 41 4.26 -3.28 5.94
C GLY A 41 5.73 -3.02 5.60
N ILE A 42 6.08 -1.87 5.04
CA ILE A 42 7.44 -1.54 4.62
C ILE A 42 8.09 -0.53 5.56
N ASP A 43 9.22 -0.89 6.13
CA ASP A 43 10.10 0.04 6.85
C ASP A 43 10.99 0.78 5.85
N LEU A 44 10.63 2.02 5.53
CA LEU A 44 11.33 2.85 4.54
C LEU A 44 12.82 3.05 4.85
N LYS A 45 13.22 3.02 6.13
CA LYS A 45 14.63 3.19 6.54
C LYS A 45 15.53 2.04 6.09
N ARG A 46 14.94 0.91 5.73
CA ARG A 46 15.65 -0.30 5.32
C ARG A 46 15.75 -0.45 3.81
N LEU A 47 15.01 0.36 3.06
CA LEU A 47 15.13 0.41 1.61
C LEU A 47 16.38 1.20 1.20
N SER A 48 17.02 0.80 0.13
CA SER A 48 18.21 1.46 -0.43
C SER A 48 17.92 2.12 -1.78
N THR A 49 17.66 1.29 -2.78
CA THR A 49 17.36 1.72 -4.16
C THR A 49 15.88 1.50 -4.53
N GLN A 50 15.06 1.12 -3.57
CA GLN A 50 13.63 0.87 -3.76
C GLN A 50 12.80 2.03 -3.21
N VAL A 51 11.70 2.36 -3.88
CA VAL A 51 10.73 3.34 -3.42
C VAL A 51 9.37 2.67 -3.24
N ASN A 52 8.75 2.91 -2.08
CA ASN A 52 7.41 2.43 -1.78
C ASN A 52 6.38 3.53 -2.07
N VAL A 53 5.60 3.35 -3.13
CA VAL A 53 4.52 4.26 -3.54
C VAL A 53 3.13 3.71 -3.21
N SER A 54 3.05 2.72 -2.32
CA SER A 54 1.78 2.18 -1.81
C SER A 54 1.02 3.22 -0.99
N MET A 55 -0.30 3.24 -1.13
CA MET A 55 -1.17 4.15 -0.37
C MET A 55 -2.38 3.40 0.19
N THR A 56 -2.98 3.94 1.25
CA THR A 56 -4.22 3.38 1.81
C THR A 56 -5.29 3.24 0.73
N SER A 57 -5.98 2.09 0.70
CA SER A 57 -7.06 1.80 -0.26
C SER A 57 -6.67 1.93 -1.74
N GLN A 58 -5.39 1.93 -2.07
CA GLN A 58 -4.93 1.89 -3.46
C GLN A 58 -5.34 0.56 -4.10
N ASP A 59 -5.92 0.63 -5.29
CA ASP A 59 -6.38 -0.51 -6.07
C ASP A 59 -5.50 -0.74 -7.30
N LEU A 60 -5.77 -1.82 -8.02
CA LEU A 60 -5.01 -2.22 -9.20
C LEU A 60 -5.08 -1.21 -10.37
N GLU A 61 -6.13 -0.40 -10.46
CA GLU A 61 -6.18 0.67 -11.46
C GLU A 61 -5.14 1.75 -11.17
N TYR A 62 -5.01 2.14 -9.89
CA TYR A 62 -4.04 3.16 -9.51
C TYR A 62 -2.63 2.61 -9.44
N ASP A 63 -2.43 1.34 -9.08
CA ASP A 63 -1.14 0.67 -9.24
C ASP A 63 -0.66 0.73 -10.70
N LEU A 64 -1.52 0.42 -11.67
CA LEU A 64 -1.20 0.52 -13.09
C LEU A 64 -0.89 1.96 -13.53
N LYS A 65 -1.70 2.94 -13.13
CA LYS A 65 -1.47 4.35 -13.46
C LYS A 65 -0.13 4.86 -12.93
N LEU A 66 0.21 4.48 -11.70
CA LEU A 66 1.49 4.82 -11.09
C LEU A 66 2.65 4.17 -11.83
N LEU A 67 2.54 2.88 -12.14
CA LEU A 67 3.56 2.19 -12.93
C LEU A 67 3.78 2.86 -14.28
N GLN A 68 2.71 3.19 -15.02
CA GLN A 68 2.79 3.90 -16.30
C GLN A 68 3.48 5.26 -16.15
N PHE A 69 3.09 6.04 -15.13
CA PHE A 69 3.69 7.33 -14.85
C PHE A 69 5.20 7.20 -14.57
N ILE A 70 5.57 6.27 -13.68
CA ILE A 70 6.97 6.04 -13.29
C ILE A 70 7.81 5.57 -14.47
N LEU A 71 7.33 4.65 -15.28
CA LEU A 71 8.06 4.17 -16.46
C LEU A 71 8.29 5.27 -17.50
N ASN A 72 7.34 6.18 -17.65
CA ASN A 72 7.51 7.34 -18.54
C ASN A 72 8.57 8.32 -18.02
N GLU A 73 8.65 8.53 -16.69
CA GLU A 73 9.63 9.42 -16.07
C GLU A 73 11.04 8.82 -16.02
N LYS A 74 11.15 7.52 -15.68
CA LYS A 74 12.44 6.84 -15.39
C LYS A 74 13.12 6.21 -16.62
N ASN A 75 12.41 6.02 -17.70
CA ASN A 75 12.98 5.56 -18.98
C ASN A 75 14.01 4.41 -18.87
N LYS A 76 13.59 3.21 -18.46
CA LYS A 76 14.39 1.95 -18.38
C LYS A 76 15.34 1.78 -17.19
N GLU A 77 15.36 2.67 -16.21
CA GLU A 77 16.21 2.49 -15.02
C GLU A 77 15.63 1.49 -14.01
N ILE A 78 14.30 1.27 -14.03
CA ILE A 78 13.65 0.33 -13.12
C ILE A 78 13.91 -1.11 -13.56
N LYS A 79 14.35 -1.95 -12.61
CA LYS A 79 14.66 -3.37 -12.82
C LYS A 79 13.61 -4.30 -12.25
N LYS A 80 13.01 -3.92 -11.12
CA LYS A 80 12.03 -4.76 -10.44
C LYS A 80 10.83 -3.95 -9.95
N VAL A 81 9.66 -4.53 -10.10
CA VAL A 81 8.38 -4.00 -9.58
C VAL A 81 7.74 -5.05 -8.70
N VAL A 82 7.40 -4.67 -7.49
CA VAL A 82 6.68 -5.48 -6.51
C VAL A 82 5.31 -4.87 -6.28
N VAL A 83 4.24 -5.65 -6.38
CA VAL A 83 2.88 -5.24 -6.02
C VAL A 83 2.41 -6.03 -4.81
N ILE A 84 2.05 -5.34 -3.72
CA ILE A 84 1.60 -5.98 -2.48
C ILE A 84 0.07 -5.97 -2.45
N LEU A 85 -0.55 -7.14 -2.59
CA LEU A 85 -1.99 -7.31 -2.77
C LEU A 85 -2.62 -8.18 -1.69
N GLY A 86 -3.76 -7.74 -1.13
CA GLY A 86 -4.63 -8.65 -0.38
C GLY A 86 -5.34 -9.65 -1.30
N GLY A 87 -5.77 -10.81 -0.76
CA GLY A 87 -6.47 -11.82 -1.54
C GLY A 87 -7.77 -11.33 -2.21
N TYR A 88 -8.35 -10.24 -1.72
CA TYR A 88 -9.55 -9.60 -2.27
C TYR A 88 -9.27 -8.55 -3.36
N ALA A 89 -8.01 -8.26 -3.68
CA ALA A 89 -7.63 -7.14 -4.55
C ALA A 89 -8.29 -7.17 -5.94
N LEU A 90 -8.62 -8.34 -6.45
CA LEU A 90 -9.37 -8.44 -7.71
C LEU A 90 -10.79 -7.85 -7.63
N TYR A 91 -11.33 -7.64 -6.45
CA TYR A 91 -12.70 -7.14 -6.23
C TYR A 91 -12.76 -5.72 -5.69
N ASP A 92 -11.59 -5.13 -5.37
CA ASP A 92 -11.54 -3.77 -4.83
C ASP A 92 -11.65 -2.71 -5.93
N ASN A 93 -12.26 -1.57 -5.58
CA ASN A 93 -12.36 -0.41 -6.45
C ASN A 93 -12.42 0.84 -5.58
N MET A 94 -11.32 1.58 -5.54
CA MET A 94 -11.21 2.75 -4.68
C MET A 94 -12.21 3.87 -5.05
N LYS A 95 -12.68 3.93 -6.30
CA LYS A 95 -13.70 4.90 -6.73
C LYS A 95 -15.05 4.68 -6.05
N LYS A 96 -15.28 3.50 -5.46
CA LYS A 96 -16.52 3.15 -4.74
C LYS A 96 -16.45 3.48 -3.25
N SER A 97 -15.26 3.70 -2.71
CA SER A 97 -15.06 4.05 -1.30
C SER A 97 -14.93 5.56 -1.10
N ARG A 98 -15.30 6.05 0.11
CA ARG A 98 -15.14 7.47 0.47
C ARG A 98 -13.66 7.86 0.52
N MET A 99 -12.82 7.00 1.14
CA MET A 99 -11.39 7.23 1.25
C MET A 99 -10.73 7.23 -0.13
N GLY A 100 -11.07 6.27 -0.99
CA GLY A 100 -10.52 6.21 -2.34
C GLY A 100 -10.85 7.45 -3.16
N LYS A 101 -12.09 7.94 -3.12
CA LYS A 101 -12.48 9.20 -3.79
C LYS A 101 -11.66 10.39 -3.28
N TYR A 102 -11.46 10.48 -1.96
CA TYR A 102 -10.63 11.52 -1.35
C TYR A 102 -9.19 11.45 -1.87
N LEU A 103 -8.58 10.26 -1.88
CA LEU A 103 -7.20 10.08 -2.36
C LEU A 103 -7.07 10.41 -3.86
N ILE A 104 -8.06 10.05 -4.67
CA ILE A 104 -8.08 10.40 -6.09
C ILE A 104 -8.01 11.92 -6.27
N GLU A 105 -8.89 12.65 -5.62
CA GLU A 105 -9.01 14.11 -5.80
C GLU A 105 -7.87 14.88 -5.13
N HIS A 106 -7.40 14.45 -3.95
CA HIS A 106 -6.50 15.26 -3.14
C HIS A 106 -5.06 14.74 -3.10
N VAL A 107 -4.79 13.54 -3.63
CA VAL A 107 -3.45 12.95 -3.61
C VAL A 107 -2.97 12.61 -5.02
N TYR A 108 -3.69 11.74 -5.73
CA TYR A 108 -3.20 11.25 -7.03
C TYR A 108 -3.29 12.29 -8.14
N ARG A 109 -4.46 12.91 -8.34
CA ARG A 109 -4.63 13.90 -9.41
C ARG A 109 -3.68 15.09 -9.28
N PRO A 110 -3.48 15.68 -8.09
CA PRO A 110 -2.53 16.76 -7.93
C PRO A 110 -1.11 16.42 -8.37
N VAL A 111 -0.66 15.21 -8.06
CA VAL A 111 0.72 14.78 -8.36
C VAL A 111 0.84 14.28 -9.80
N LEU A 112 -0.09 13.42 -10.25
CA LEU A 112 -0.01 12.78 -11.57
C LEU A 112 -0.46 13.70 -12.72
N GLU A 113 -1.42 14.59 -12.46
CA GLU A 113 -2.00 15.49 -13.46
C GLU A 113 -1.50 16.94 -13.30
N ASN A 114 -0.65 17.19 -12.29
CA ASN A 114 -0.12 18.53 -11.94
C ASN A 114 -1.25 19.58 -11.72
N ILE A 115 -2.32 19.16 -11.06
CA ILE A 115 -3.47 20.03 -10.75
C ILE A 115 -3.23 20.69 -9.40
N ASP A 116 -3.34 22.04 -9.35
CA ASP A 116 -3.27 22.75 -8.07
C ASP A 116 -4.48 22.37 -7.20
N THR A 117 -4.21 21.82 -6.04
CA THR A 117 -5.23 21.49 -5.06
C THR A 117 -5.50 22.65 -4.13
N SER A 118 -6.77 22.95 -3.92
CA SER A 118 -7.21 23.79 -2.82
C SER A 118 -6.90 23.07 -1.51
N TRP A 119 -5.96 23.61 -0.77
CA TRP A 119 -5.57 23.09 0.54
C TRP A 119 -6.64 23.44 1.57
N GLU A 120 -7.32 22.46 2.08
CA GLU A 120 -8.28 22.70 3.14
C GLU A 120 -7.57 23.28 4.38
N GLY A 121 -7.95 24.49 4.76
CA GLY A 121 -7.71 25.04 6.08
C GLY A 121 -6.55 25.98 6.26
N MET A 122 -5.73 26.32 5.25
CA MET A 122 -4.67 27.34 5.42
C MET A 122 -4.73 28.42 4.34
N PRO A 123 -4.95 29.69 4.72
CA PRO A 123 -4.70 30.83 3.85
C PRO A 123 -3.18 31.04 3.76
N CYS A 124 -2.53 30.47 2.75
CA CYS A 124 -1.14 30.73 2.47
C CYS A 124 -0.91 30.99 0.98
N THR A 125 0.09 31.83 0.69
CA THR A 125 0.52 32.06 -0.68
C THR A 125 1.15 30.80 -1.28
N ALA A 126 1.24 30.71 -2.62
CA ALA A 126 1.89 29.60 -3.30
C ALA A 126 3.33 29.35 -2.79
N MET A 127 4.08 30.45 -2.53
CA MET A 127 5.45 30.37 -2.01
C MET A 127 5.52 29.83 -0.58
N GLU A 128 4.53 30.16 0.26
CA GLU A 128 4.43 29.60 1.62
C GLU A 128 4.06 28.12 1.59
N LYS A 129 3.14 27.72 0.70
CA LYS A 129 2.82 26.30 0.46
C LYS A 129 4.08 25.52 0.14
N GLU A 130 4.87 25.96 -0.83
CA GLU A 130 6.10 25.27 -1.25
C GLU A 130 7.09 25.11 -0.10
N LYS A 131 7.33 26.17 0.69
CA LYS A 131 8.19 26.10 1.88
C LYS A 131 7.69 25.09 2.91
N ILE A 132 6.38 25.06 3.15
CA ILE A 132 5.77 24.14 4.11
C ILE A 132 5.90 22.70 3.61
N ILE A 133 5.67 22.44 2.32
CA ILE A 133 5.86 21.10 1.72
C ILE A 133 7.31 20.67 1.87
N CYS A 134 8.28 21.51 1.51
CA CYS A 134 9.70 21.19 1.63
C CYS A 134 10.10 20.87 3.07
N ALA A 135 9.66 21.69 4.04
CA ALA A 135 9.94 21.43 5.46
C ALA A 135 9.30 20.15 5.96
N ALA A 136 8.07 19.83 5.50
CA ALA A 136 7.37 18.62 5.85
C ALA A 136 8.05 17.37 5.25
N LYS A 137 8.46 17.42 3.98
CA LYS A 137 9.21 16.35 3.32
C LYS A 137 10.55 16.09 4.02
N GLN A 138 11.30 17.16 4.34
CA GLN A 138 12.55 17.04 5.08
C GLN A 138 12.34 16.35 6.42
N LYS A 139 11.28 16.70 7.15
CA LYS A 139 10.95 16.08 8.43
C LYS A 139 10.64 14.59 8.29
N ILE A 140 9.92 14.18 7.23
CA ILE A 140 9.66 12.75 6.94
C ILE A 140 10.98 12.01 6.71
N VAL A 141 11.92 12.59 5.96
CA VAL A 141 13.23 12.01 5.70
C VAL A 141 14.05 11.86 6.99
N GLU A 142 14.08 12.90 7.83
CA GLU A 142 14.86 12.93 9.08
C GLU A 142 14.31 11.94 10.12
N GLU A 143 13.00 11.90 10.29
CA GLU A 143 12.35 11.06 11.31
C GLU A 143 12.10 9.63 10.84
N GLY A 144 12.30 9.35 9.54
CA GLY A 144 12.08 8.04 8.94
C GLY A 144 10.59 7.72 8.81
N ASN A 145 10.06 6.80 9.54
CA ASN A 145 8.63 6.46 9.48
C ASN A 145 7.80 7.51 10.25
N PHE A 146 7.68 8.71 9.66
CA PHE A 146 6.93 9.85 10.20
C PHE A 146 5.45 9.50 10.44
N PHE A 147 4.95 8.48 9.76
CA PHE A 147 3.62 7.91 9.97
C PHE A 147 3.38 7.56 11.44
N ASN A 148 4.40 7.07 12.14
CA ASN A 148 4.27 6.69 13.55
C ASN A 148 4.29 7.88 14.51
N SER A 149 4.76 9.07 14.10
CA SER A 149 4.87 10.24 14.97
C SER A 149 3.75 11.28 14.76
N ILE A 150 3.15 11.36 13.57
CA ILE A 150 2.01 12.28 13.27
C ILE A 150 0.68 11.57 13.31
N TYR A 151 0.65 10.40 12.72
CA TYR A 151 -0.43 9.45 12.89
C TYR A 151 0.11 8.38 13.83
N SER A 152 -0.07 8.57 15.13
CA SER A 152 -0.11 7.36 15.92
C SER A 152 -1.05 6.45 15.14
N ARG A 153 -0.67 5.21 14.89
CA ARG A 153 -1.56 4.23 14.25
C ARG A 153 -2.93 4.22 14.93
N GLU A 154 -2.97 4.64 16.20
CA GLU A 154 -4.18 4.91 16.98
C GLU A 154 -5.11 5.96 16.38
N ASP A 155 -4.59 7.02 15.76
CA ASP A 155 -5.41 8.11 15.20
C ASP A 155 -6.01 7.75 13.82
N ASN A 156 -5.41 6.80 13.10
CA ASN A 156 -5.87 6.34 11.79
C ASN A 156 -6.69 5.04 11.81
N CYS A 157 -6.75 4.35 12.95
CA CYS A 157 -7.70 3.25 13.09
C CYS A 157 -9.13 3.76 12.93
N GLU A 158 -9.95 2.98 12.22
CA GLU A 158 -11.40 3.15 12.31
C GLU A 158 -11.75 3.34 13.78
N SER A 159 -12.61 4.29 14.10
CA SER A 159 -12.88 4.72 15.50
C SER A 159 -13.18 3.57 16.47
N LYS A 160 -13.72 2.45 15.96
CA LYS A 160 -14.01 1.23 16.71
C LYS A 160 -12.79 0.41 17.14
N TYR A 161 -11.61 0.68 16.56
CA TYR A 161 -10.35 -0.01 16.89
C TYR A 161 -9.36 0.88 17.64
N LYS A 162 -9.74 2.13 17.93
CA LYS A 162 -8.87 3.10 18.61
C LYS A 162 -8.48 2.60 20.00
N GLY A 163 -7.18 2.61 20.30
CA GLY A 163 -6.63 2.17 21.58
C GLY A 163 -6.55 0.65 21.77
N ILE A 164 -6.80 -0.13 20.72
CA ILE A 164 -6.68 -1.59 20.78
C ILE A 164 -5.22 -1.98 20.47
N ILE A 165 -4.64 -2.77 21.36
CA ILE A 165 -3.33 -3.41 21.15
C ILE A 165 -3.58 -4.88 20.83
N TRP A 166 -3.39 -5.27 19.56
CA TRP A 166 -3.78 -6.59 19.06
C TRP A 166 -3.23 -7.75 19.88
N LYS A 167 -1.95 -7.71 20.25
CA LYS A 167 -1.28 -8.75 21.04
C LYS A 167 -1.82 -8.92 22.46
N GLU A 168 -2.51 -7.90 23.01
CA GLU A 168 -3.07 -7.91 24.36
C GLU A 168 -4.52 -8.42 24.41
N LEU A 169 -5.15 -8.60 23.25
CA LEU A 169 -6.50 -9.14 23.14
C LEU A 169 -6.53 -10.63 23.45
N SER A 170 -7.64 -11.10 24.03
CA SER A 170 -7.93 -12.54 24.10
C SER A 170 -8.21 -13.13 22.71
N ASP A 171 -8.09 -14.45 22.56
CA ASP A 171 -8.38 -15.14 21.30
C ASP A 171 -9.83 -14.87 20.83
N GLU A 172 -10.79 -14.79 21.75
CA GLU A 172 -12.17 -14.50 21.44
C GLU A 172 -12.35 -13.06 20.92
N GLN A 173 -11.68 -12.10 21.54
CA GLN A 173 -11.71 -10.71 21.09
C GLN A 173 -11.07 -10.57 19.69
N ARG A 174 -9.90 -11.20 19.46
CA ARG A 174 -9.26 -11.22 18.14
C ARG A 174 -10.17 -11.78 17.07
N LYS A 175 -10.87 -12.90 17.35
CA LYS A 175 -11.84 -13.49 16.42
C LYS A 175 -13.00 -12.57 16.10
N VAL A 176 -13.49 -11.78 17.06
CA VAL A 176 -14.58 -10.82 16.82
C VAL A 176 -14.12 -9.72 15.87
N TYR A 177 -12.98 -9.09 16.13
CA TYR A 177 -12.46 -8.02 15.26
C TYR A 177 -12.07 -8.55 13.87
N ALA A 178 -11.41 -9.71 13.81
CA ALA A 178 -11.07 -10.36 12.53
C ALA A 178 -12.31 -10.68 11.70
N ARG A 179 -13.43 -11.09 12.34
CA ARG A 179 -14.69 -11.36 11.66
C ARG A 179 -15.27 -10.13 10.98
N ASP A 180 -15.30 -9.01 11.67
CA ASP A 180 -15.84 -7.76 11.12
C ASP A 180 -15.07 -7.34 9.86
N ARG A 181 -13.74 -7.42 9.92
CA ARG A 181 -12.87 -7.06 8.81
C ARG A 181 -13.00 -8.06 7.65
N ALA A 182 -12.96 -9.35 7.93
CA ALA A 182 -13.13 -10.40 6.92
C ALA A 182 -14.49 -10.29 6.23
N LEU A 183 -15.57 -10.04 6.97
CA LEU A 183 -16.90 -9.83 6.39
C LEU A 183 -16.95 -8.60 5.48
N ALA A 184 -16.24 -7.52 5.82
CA ALA A 184 -16.16 -6.35 4.95
C ALA A 184 -15.49 -6.69 3.62
N HIS A 185 -14.38 -7.41 3.63
CA HIS A 185 -13.68 -7.84 2.41
C HIS A 185 -14.47 -8.90 1.64
N ASN A 186 -15.06 -9.88 2.31
CA ASN A 186 -15.87 -10.94 1.64
C ASN A 186 -17.07 -10.35 0.89
N LYS A 187 -17.65 -9.24 1.36
CA LYS A 187 -18.75 -8.55 0.66
C LYS A 187 -18.33 -7.98 -0.69
N LEU A 188 -17.07 -7.64 -0.89
CA LEU A 188 -16.57 -7.09 -2.16
C LEU A 188 -16.85 -8.04 -3.31
N LYS A 189 -16.67 -9.34 -3.12
CA LYS A 189 -16.94 -10.37 -4.13
C LYS A 189 -18.38 -10.34 -4.64
N ASN A 190 -19.35 -10.12 -3.76
CA ASN A 190 -20.76 -10.13 -4.10
C ASN A 190 -21.21 -8.86 -4.86
N ILE A 191 -20.45 -7.79 -4.79
CA ILE A 191 -20.82 -6.48 -5.34
C ILE A 191 -20.09 -6.20 -6.66
N SER A 192 -18.97 -6.85 -6.93
CA SER A 192 -17.95 -6.36 -7.86
C SER A 192 -17.52 -7.36 -8.95
N SER A 193 -18.44 -8.11 -9.54
CA SER A 193 -18.09 -9.03 -10.64
C SER A 193 -17.53 -8.33 -11.90
N GLU A 194 -17.91 -7.05 -12.13
CA GLU A 194 -17.32 -6.25 -13.20
C GLU A 194 -15.93 -5.73 -12.79
N ASP A 195 -15.77 -5.28 -11.54
CA ASP A 195 -14.48 -4.82 -11.04
C ASP A 195 -13.43 -5.93 -11.14
N GLN A 196 -13.81 -7.20 -10.86
CA GLN A 196 -12.91 -8.33 -11.00
C GLN A 196 -12.33 -8.44 -12.41
N LYS A 197 -13.18 -8.32 -13.44
CA LYS A 197 -12.73 -8.41 -14.83
C LYS A 197 -11.78 -7.26 -15.20
N GLU A 198 -12.08 -6.05 -14.73
CA GLU A 198 -11.23 -4.89 -14.98
C GLU A 198 -9.91 -5.01 -14.21
N ASN A 199 -9.95 -5.44 -12.95
CA ASN A 199 -8.74 -5.64 -12.14
C ASN A 199 -7.82 -6.71 -12.71
N VAL A 200 -8.37 -7.78 -13.27
CA VAL A 200 -7.58 -8.79 -14.03
C VAL A 200 -6.90 -8.15 -15.24
N LYS A 201 -7.58 -7.25 -15.96
CA LYS A 201 -6.97 -6.53 -17.09
C LYS A 201 -5.86 -5.60 -16.61
N TYR A 202 -6.06 -4.86 -15.52
CA TYR A 202 -5.03 -3.97 -14.96
C TYR A 202 -3.79 -4.76 -14.54
N LEU A 203 -3.97 -5.89 -13.87
CA LEU A 203 -2.87 -6.75 -13.46
C LEU A 203 -2.11 -7.35 -14.66
N ASN A 204 -2.85 -7.80 -15.69
CA ASN A 204 -2.25 -8.26 -16.94
C ASN A 204 -1.48 -7.15 -17.66
N GLU A 205 -2.00 -5.93 -17.66
CA GLU A 205 -1.34 -4.79 -18.30
C GLU A 205 -0.06 -4.39 -17.55
N MET A 206 -0.05 -4.45 -16.22
CA MET A 206 1.19 -4.26 -15.44
C MET A 206 2.26 -5.30 -15.80
N ALA A 207 1.86 -6.59 -15.86
CA ALA A 207 2.77 -7.65 -16.27
C ALA A 207 3.28 -7.45 -17.71
N ARG A 208 2.40 -7.03 -18.63
CA ARG A 208 2.78 -6.70 -20.00
C ARG A 208 3.79 -5.57 -20.08
N LEU A 209 3.56 -4.49 -19.35
CA LEU A 209 4.47 -3.34 -19.29
C LEU A 209 5.83 -3.78 -18.74
N CYS A 210 5.86 -4.50 -17.63
CA CYS A 210 7.10 -5.01 -17.05
C CYS A 210 7.86 -5.89 -18.07
N ASN A 211 7.16 -6.78 -18.77
CA ASN A 211 7.76 -7.62 -19.79
C ASN A 211 8.35 -6.80 -20.98
N VAL A 212 7.64 -5.77 -21.45
CA VAL A 212 8.11 -4.89 -22.55
C VAL A 212 9.34 -4.09 -22.14
N TRP A 213 9.44 -3.68 -20.89
CA TRP A 213 10.55 -2.90 -20.35
C TRP A 213 11.67 -3.77 -19.75
N GLU A 214 11.57 -5.10 -19.87
CA GLU A 214 12.52 -6.08 -19.32
C GLU A 214 12.67 -5.95 -17.78
N ILE A 215 11.56 -5.67 -17.10
CA ILE A 215 11.46 -5.51 -15.64
C ILE A 215 10.94 -6.83 -15.03
N GLU A 216 11.57 -7.28 -13.97
CA GLU A 216 11.05 -8.40 -13.18
C GLU A 216 9.80 -7.96 -12.41
N PHE A 217 8.70 -8.71 -12.58
CA PHE A 217 7.42 -8.39 -11.95
C PHE A 217 7.08 -9.40 -10.86
N TYR A 218 6.79 -8.90 -9.67
CA TYR A 218 6.46 -9.68 -8.49
C TYR A 218 5.12 -9.27 -7.91
N VAL A 219 4.32 -10.25 -7.50
CA VAL A 219 3.11 -10.05 -6.71
C VAL A 219 3.28 -10.73 -5.36
N ILE A 220 3.05 -10.01 -4.27
CA ILE A 220 3.20 -10.54 -2.92
C ILE A 220 1.90 -10.39 -2.16
N ILE A 221 1.37 -11.52 -1.67
CA ILE A 221 0.27 -11.54 -0.72
C ILE A 221 0.91 -11.45 0.67
N PRO A 222 0.73 -10.32 1.39
CA PRO A 222 1.39 -10.08 2.67
C PRO A 222 0.88 -11.04 3.74
N PRO A 223 1.58 -11.20 4.86
CA PRO A 223 1.10 -12.02 5.94
C PRO A 223 -0.11 -11.39 6.63
N PHE A 224 -1.04 -12.21 7.05
CA PHE A 224 -2.23 -11.87 7.82
C PHE A 224 -2.31 -12.71 9.09
N THR A 225 -3.07 -12.26 10.08
CA THR A 225 -3.32 -13.07 11.28
C THR A 225 -4.08 -14.35 10.93
N SER A 226 -3.87 -15.41 11.72
CA SER A 226 -4.58 -16.69 11.54
C SER A 226 -6.09 -16.52 11.65
N GLU A 227 -6.55 -15.65 12.55
CA GLU A 227 -7.97 -15.35 12.77
C GLU A 227 -8.61 -14.73 11.55
N TYR A 228 -7.94 -13.75 10.91
CA TYR A 228 -8.43 -13.12 9.69
C TYR A 228 -8.42 -14.11 8.52
N ASN A 229 -7.31 -14.82 8.30
CA ASN A 229 -7.19 -15.81 7.23
C ASN A 229 -8.24 -16.93 7.32
N ALA A 230 -8.60 -17.35 8.53
CA ALA A 230 -9.61 -18.39 8.72
C ALA A 230 -11.03 -17.93 8.35
N LEU A 231 -11.30 -16.61 8.32
CA LEU A 231 -12.62 -16.02 8.12
C LEU A 231 -12.81 -15.37 6.76
N THR A 232 -11.72 -15.13 6.01
CA THR A 232 -11.79 -14.63 4.64
C THR A 232 -12.27 -15.67 3.66
N ASP A 233 -13.01 -15.26 2.63
CA ASP A 233 -13.43 -16.15 1.53
C ASP A 233 -12.20 -16.61 0.74
N LYS A 234 -11.84 -17.87 0.95
CA LYS A 234 -10.67 -18.50 0.33
C LYS A 234 -10.71 -18.44 -1.20
N SER A 235 -11.90 -18.48 -1.79
CA SER A 235 -12.04 -18.46 -3.24
C SER A 235 -11.55 -17.14 -3.86
N MET A 236 -11.56 -16.02 -3.15
CA MET A 236 -11.00 -14.75 -3.65
C MET A 236 -9.49 -14.85 -3.83
N LYS A 237 -8.79 -15.42 -2.84
CA LYS A 237 -7.34 -15.67 -2.93
C LYS A 237 -7.02 -16.71 -3.99
N GLU A 238 -7.79 -17.80 -4.06
CA GLU A 238 -7.63 -18.84 -5.08
C GLU A 238 -7.80 -18.28 -6.51
N GLU A 239 -8.75 -17.39 -6.72
CA GLU A 239 -8.95 -16.71 -8.00
C GLU A 239 -7.78 -15.76 -8.34
N LEU A 240 -7.23 -15.04 -7.34
CA LEU A 240 -6.02 -14.24 -7.55
C LEU A 240 -4.84 -15.12 -7.95
N LEU A 241 -4.56 -16.19 -7.20
CA LEU A 241 -3.46 -17.13 -7.51
C LEU A 241 -3.64 -17.75 -8.89
N LYS A 242 -4.84 -18.24 -9.22
CA LYS A 242 -5.15 -18.77 -10.53
C LYS A 242 -4.97 -17.74 -11.64
N THR A 243 -5.28 -16.47 -11.38
CA THR A 243 -5.05 -15.38 -12.34
C THR A 243 -3.56 -15.21 -12.58
N LEU A 244 -2.73 -15.18 -11.52
CA LEU A 244 -1.28 -15.07 -11.62
C LEU A 244 -0.66 -16.25 -12.39
N GLU A 245 -1.08 -17.48 -12.10
CA GLU A 245 -0.61 -18.71 -12.76
C GLU A 245 -0.93 -18.74 -14.26
N ASN A 246 -2.03 -18.13 -14.67
CA ASN A 246 -2.49 -18.13 -16.07
C ASN A 246 -2.17 -16.84 -16.82
N MET A 247 -1.32 -15.99 -16.28
CA MET A 247 -0.90 -14.76 -16.95
C MET A 247 -0.11 -15.05 -18.22
N PRO A 248 -0.34 -14.27 -19.30
CA PRO A 248 0.41 -14.43 -20.55
C PRO A 248 1.87 -13.94 -20.48
N TYR A 249 2.23 -13.23 -19.40
CA TYR A 249 3.57 -12.68 -19.16
C TYR A 249 4.14 -13.24 -17.86
N ALA A 250 5.45 -13.29 -17.75
CA ALA A 250 6.12 -13.80 -16.57
C ALA A 250 5.78 -12.96 -15.32
N VAL A 251 5.30 -13.64 -14.29
CA VAL A 251 5.01 -13.07 -12.97
C VAL A 251 5.58 -14.01 -11.92
N ASN A 252 6.38 -13.47 -11.03
CA ASN A 252 6.78 -14.17 -9.81
C ASN A 252 5.79 -13.82 -8.70
N TYR A 253 5.38 -14.77 -7.87
CA TYR A 253 4.49 -14.45 -6.76
C TYR A 253 4.82 -15.23 -5.49
N TYR A 254 4.50 -14.64 -4.35
CA TYR A 254 4.62 -15.23 -3.02
C TYR A 254 3.33 -15.04 -2.23
N ASP A 255 2.84 -16.11 -1.62
CA ASP A 255 1.76 -16.06 -0.61
C ASP A 255 2.36 -16.32 0.78
N LEU A 256 2.58 -15.25 1.56
CA LEU A 256 3.15 -15.36 2.90
C LEU A 256 2.18 -15.95 3.94
N ASN A 257 0.99 -16.38 3.49
CA ASN A 257 0.03 -17.12 4.30
C ASN A 257 0.01 -18.62 3.96
N SER A 258 0.91 -19.08 3.08
CA SER A 258 1.06 -20.50 2.75
C SER A 258 1.74 -21.27 3.88
N GLU A 259 1.70 -22.61 3.80
CA GLU A 259 2.36 -23.51 4.76
C GLU A 259 3.88 -23.25 4.87
N GLU A 260 4.52 -22.85 3.78
CA GLU A 260 5.95 -22.54 3.70
C GLU A 260 6.35 -21.40 4.66
N TRP A 261 5.47 -20.41 4.83
CA TRP A 261 5.69 -19.21 5.65
C TRP A 261 5.03 -19.29 7.03
N ARG A 262 4.42 -20.44 7.36
CA ARG A 262 3.75 -20.62 8.64
C ARG A 262 4.71 -20.40 9.80
N GLY A 263 4.34 -19.53 10.72
CA GLY A 263 5.14 -19.19 11.91
C GLY A 263 6.24 -18.16 11.69
N CYS A 264 6.45 -17.66 10.46
CA CYS A 264 7.37 -16.55 10.23
C CYS A 264 6.84 -15.23 10.80
N PHE A 265 5.52 -15.06 10.82
CA PHE A 265 4.84 -13.92 11.41
C PHE A 265 3.92 -14.40 12.54
N LEU A 266 4.12 -13.83 13.72
CA LEU A 266 3.41 -14.20 14.95
C LEU A 266 2.41 -13.10 15.34
N THR A 267 1.55 -13.36 16.32
CA THR A 267 0.54 -12.40 16.80
C THR A 267 1.16 -11.04 17.19
N GLU A 268 2.34 -11.03 17.77
CA GLU A 268 3.10 -9.83 18.15
C GLU A 268 3.63 -9.00 16.99
N ASP A 269 3.61 -9.52 15.76
CA ASP A 269 4.04 -8.80 14.55
C ASP A 269 2.93 -7.98 13.91
N PHE A 270 1.72 -8.08 14.45
CA PHE A 270 0.55 -7.41 13.89
C PHE A 270 0.11 -6.22 14.76
N PHE A 271 -0.30 -5.16 14.06
CA PHE A 271 -0.94 -4.00 14.65
C PHE A 271 -2.44 -4.28 14.91
N ASP A 272 -3.11 -4.85 13.92
CA ASP A 272 -4.49 -5.29 13.94
C ASP A 272 -4.64 -6.65 13.25
N MET A 273 -5.84 -7.02 12.79
CA MET A 273 -6.13 -8.33 12.21
C MET A 273 -5.47 -8.57 10.84
N ASP A 274 -5.13 -7.51 10.10
CA ASP A 274 -4.62 -7.63 8.72
C ASP A 274 -3.44 -6.68 8.40
N HIS A 275 -2.97 -5.86 9.35
CA HIS A 275 -1.81 -5.00 9.15
C HIS A 275 -0.68 -5.35 10.11
N LEU A 276 0.55 -5.28 9.60
CA LEU A 276 1.76 -5.45 10.39
C LEU A 276 2.03 -4.23 11.27
N ASN A 277 2.56 -4.45 12.46
CA ASN A 277 3.17 -3.40 13.28
C ASN A 277 4.63 -3.15 12.86
N ASP A 278 5.36 -2.30 13.59
CA ASP A 278 6.74 -1.96 13.26
C ASP A 278 7.68 -3.17 13.26
N GLY A 279 7.50 -4.10 14.20
CA GLY A 279 8.29 -5.35 14.26
C GLY A 279 8.00 -6.25 13.05
N GLY A 280 6.73 -6.42 12.72
CA GLY A 280 6.31 -7.16 11.53
C GLY A 280 6.76 -6.49 10.24
N ALA A 281 6.70 -5.16 10.15
CA ALA A 281 7.18 -4.40 9.00
C ALA A 281 8.69 -4.59 8.76
N VAL A 282 9.50 -4.64 9.84
CA VAL A 282 10.93 -4.97 9.73
C VAL A 282 11.12 -6.34 9.09
N LYS A 283 10.45 -7.37 9.59
CA LYS A 283 10.56 -8.74 9.06
C LYS A 283 10.11 -8.80 7.58
N PHE A 284 9.00 -8.16 7.26
CA PHE A 284 8.46 -8.14 5.91
C PHE A 284 9.38 -7.37 4.95
N THR A 285 9.95 -6.25 5.38
CA THR A 285 10.92 -5.50 4.57
C THR A 285 12.18 -6.31 4.27
N GLU A 286 12.70 -7.07 5.24
CA GLU A 286 13.84 -7.97 4.99
C GLU A 286 13.49 -9.09 4.00
N PHE A 287 12.26 -9.57 3.97
CA PHE A 287 11.79 -10.47 2.91
C PHE A 287 11.76 -9.75 1.55
N ILE A 288 11.15 -8.57 1.48
CA ILE A 288 11.06 -7.76 0.26
C ILE A 288 12.45 -7.45 -0.31
N LYS A 289 13.44 -7.13 0.54
CA LYS A 289 14.83 -6.90 0.08
C LYS A 289 15.41 -8.10 -0.64
N LYS A 290 15.19 -9.31 -0.12
CA LYS A 290 15.65 -10.55 -0.79
C LYS A 290 14.98 -10.78 -2.16
N VAL A 291 13.78 -10.23 -2.37
CA VAL A 291 13.13 -10.24 -3.69
C VAL A 291 13.83 -9.26 -4.64
N PHE A 292 14.38 -8.16 -4.10
CA PHE A 292 15.13 -7.19 -4.90
C PHE A 292 16.59 -7.57 -5.13
N ASP A 293 17.20 -8.39 -4.27
CA ASP A 293 18.56 -8.92 -4.46
C ASP A 293 18.59 -9.98 -5.57
#